data_b0907ae4c4aa59be174ada8d2c14f7b0
#
_entry.id   b0907ae4c4aa59be174ada8d2c14f7b0
#
_cell.length_a   1.000
_cell.length_b   1.000
_cell.length_c   1.000
_cell.angle_alpha   90.00
_cell.angle_beta   90.00
_cell.angle_gamma   90.00
#
_symmetry.space_group_name_H-M   'P 1'
#
loop_
_entity.id
_entity.type
_entity.pdbx_description
1 polymer ?
#
loop_
_entity_poly.entity_id
_entity_poly.type
_entity_poly.pdbx_seq_one_letter_code
_entity_poly.pdbx_strand_id
1 'polypeptide(L)' 'EEPEKEAVLNHILVEQLLETVGERERRLLQLRYYEGKTQCEVAELLSMSQVQVSRLEKKLLLQLRERVRM' A
#
# COMPACT_ATOMS: atom_id res chain seq x y z
N GLU A 1 8.07 19.49 -11.02
CA GLU A 1 7.22 18.40 -10.55
C GLU A 1 6.99 17.38 -11.64
N GLU A 2 7.40 16.16 -11.40
CA GLU A 2 7.31 15.12 -12.42
C GLU A 2 6.55 13.91 -11.87
N PRO A 3 5.29 13.77 -12.25
CA PRO A 3 4.47 12.66 -11.73
C PRO A 3 5.06 11.29 -12.04
N GLU A 4 5.69 11.15 -13.20
CA GLU A 4 6.27 9.87 -13.57
C GLU A 4 7.41 9.48 -12.64
N LYS A 5 8.27 10.44 -12.35
CA LYS A 5 9.40 10.20 -11.47
C LYS A 5 8.92 9.84 -10.07
N GLU A 6 7.92 10.56 -9.61
CA GLU A 6 7.36 10.30 -8.29
C GLU A 6 6.71 8.94 -8.23
N ALA A 7 6.01 8.54 -9.30
CA ALA A 7 5.37 7.23 -9.33
C ALA A 7 6.39 6.10 -9.30
N VAL A 8 7.48 6.25 -10.04
CA VAL A 8 8.53 5.24 -10.05
C VAL A 8 9.16 5.13 -8.67
N LEU A 9 9.46 6.25 -8.05
CA LEU A 9 10.04 6.24 -6.71
C LEU A 9 9.12 5.58 -5.71
N ASN A 10 7.83 5.89 -5.78
CA ASN A 10 6.86 5.28 -4.88
C ASN A 10 6.78 3.78 -5.10
N HIS A 11 6.88 3.35 -6.34
CA HIS A 11 6.83 1.92 -6.65
C HIS A 11 8.00 1.18 -6.00
N ILE A 12 9.18 1.75 -6.07
CA ILE A 12 10.36 1.14 -5.46
C ILE A 12 10.20 1.06 -3.95
N LEU A 13 9.67 2.12 -3.34
CA LEU A 13 9.47 2.15 -1.91
C LEU A 13 8.42 1.15 -1.47
N VAL A 14 7.37 0.98 -2.28
CA VAL A 14 6.35 -0.01 -1.97
C VAL A 14 6.94 -1.41 -2.03
N GLU A 15 7.80 -1.68 -3.00
CA GLU A 15 8.43 -2.99 -3.09
C GLU A 15 9.30 -3.26 -1.86
N GLN A 16 10.03 -2.26 -1.40
CA GLN A 16 10.84 -2.41 -0.20
C GLN A 16 9.96 -2.67 1.01
N LEU A 17 8.85 -1.97 1.10
CA LEU A 17 7.92 -2.16 2.20
C LEU A 17 7.33 -3.56 2.18
N LEU A 18 7.06 -4.09 0.98
CA LEU A 18 6.49 -5.43 0.85
C LEU A 18 7.38 -6.49 1.48
N GLU A 19 8.67 -6.25 1.52
CA GLU A 19 9.61 -7.21 2.07
C GLU A 19 9.60 -7.22 3.59
N THR A 20 9.09 -6.18 4.22
CA THR A 20 9.16 -6.04 5.67
C THR A 20 7.81 -6.18 6.36
N VAL A 21 6.73 -6.25 5.62
CA VAL A 21 5.40 -6.33 6.21
C VAL A 21 4.88 -7.76 6.17
N GLY A 22 3.81 -7.99 6.93
CA GLY A 22 3.19 -9.30 6.96
C GLY A 22 2.44 -9.61 5.67
N GLU A 23 1.92 -10.84 5.62
CA GLU A 23 1.29 -11.31 4.40
C GLU A 23 0.01 -10.54 4.08
N ARG A 24 -0.78 -10.23 5.10
CA ARG A 24 -2.02 -9.48 4.89
C ARG A 24 -1.73 -8.09 4.33
N GLU A 25 -0.75 -7.43 4.93
CA GLU A 25 -0.36 -6.11 4.47
C GLU A 25 0.20 -6.17 3.06
N ARG A 26 0.95 -7.21 2.76
CA ARG A 26 1.48 -7.37 1.41
C ARG A 26 0.37 -7.53 0.38
N ARG A 27 -0.62 -8.34 0.70
CA ARG A 27 -1.74 -8.52 -0.21
C ARG A 27 -2.51 -7.22 -0.41
N LEU A 28 -2.71 -6.48 0.68
CA LEU A 28 -3.41 -5.20 0.57
C LEU A 28 -2.67 -4.26 -0.39
N LEU A 29 -1.36 -4.14 -0.21
CA LEU A 29 -0.58 -3.26 -1.06
C LEU A 29 -0.59 -3.73 -2.51
N GLN A 30 -0.49 -5.02 -2.73
CA GLN A 30 -0.52 -5.55 -4.09
C GLN A 30 -1.86 -5.26 -4.77
N LEU A 31 -2.95 -5.46 -4.06
CA LEU A 31 -4.27 -5.22 -4.62
C LEU A 31 -4.50 -3.74 -4.90
N ARG A 32 -4.03 -2.88 -4.01
CA ARG A 32 -4.25 -1.45 -4.16
C ARG A 32 -3.33 -0.82 -5.20
N TYR A 33 -2.06 -1.19 -5.21
CA TYR A 33 -1.07 -0.49 -6.02
C TYR A 33 -0.71 -1.20 -7.31
N TYR A 34 -0.88 -2.49 -7.37
CA TYR A 34 -0.56 -3.22 -8.60
C TYR A 34 -1.80 -3.61 -9.39
N GLU A 35 -2.90 -3.89 -8.72
CA GLU A 35 -4.11 -4.33 -9.40
C GLU A 35 -5.18 -3.24 -9.45
N GLY A 36 -4.99 -2.14 -8.77
CA GLY A 36 -5.93 -1.02 -8.84
C GLY A 36 -7.27 -1.27 -8.19
N LYS A 37 -7.34 -2.17 -7.21
CA LYS A 37 -8.59 -2.46 -6.54
C LYS A 37 -8.98 -1.33 -5.59
N THR A 38 -10.28 -1.14 -5.42
CA THR A 38 -10.77 -0.17 -4.44
C THR A 38 -10.66 -0.76 -3.04
N GLN A 39 -10.80 0.12 -2.03
CA GLN A 39 -10.78 -0.34 -0.65
C GLN A 39 -11.91 -1.33 -0.37
N CYS A 40 -13.07 -1.11 -0.96
CA CYS A 40 -14.19 -2.02 -0.79
C CYS A 40 -13.87 -3.39 -1.38
N GLU A 41 -13.27 -3.41 -2.55
CA GLU A 41 -12.89 -4.67 -3.19
C GLU A 41 -11.84 -5.41 -2.36
N VAL A 42 -10.87 -4.67 -1.86
CA VAL A 42 -9.83 -5.28 -1.02
C VAL A 42 -10.44 -5.86 0.25
N ALA A 43 -11.38 -5.13 0.85
CA ALA A 43 -12.04 -5.59 2.05
C ALA A 43 -12.72 -6.94 1.82
N GLU A 44 -13.40 -7.06 0.70
CA GLU A 44 -14.05 -8.32 0.36
C GLU A 44 -13.03 -9.44 0.16
N LEU A 45 -11.98 -9.14 -0.58
CA LEU A 45 -10.99 -10.15 -0.91
C LEU A 45 -10.21 -10.63 0.32
N LEU A 46 -9.99 -9.75 1.26
CA LEU A 46 -9.21 -10.07 2.45
C LEU A 46 -10.08 -10.40 3.66
N SER A 47 -11.40 -10.45 3.48
CA SER A 47 -12.34 -10.72 4.58
C SER A 47 -12.15 -9.72 5.71
N MET A 48 -12.04 -8.46 5.36
CA MET A 48 -11.90 -7.36 6.31
C MET A 48 -13.02 -6.36 6.08
N SER A 49 -13.24 -5.49 7.07
CA SER A 49 -14.15 -4.38 6.86
C SER A 49 -13.41 -3.27 6.11
N GLN A 50 -14.18 -2.40 5.44
CA GLN A 50 -13.56 -1.29 4.73
C GLN A 50 -12.82 -0.38 5.70
N VAL A 51 -13.36 -0.20 6.90
CA VAL A 51 -12.69 0.63 7.90
C VAL A 51 -11.32 0.04 8.25
N GLN A 52 -11.26 -1.28 8.41
CA GLN A 52 -9.99 -1.92 8.70
C GLN A 52 -9.00 -1.75 7.56
N VAL A 53 -9.48 -1.90 6.33
CA VAL A 53 -8.62 -1.71 5.16
C VAL A 53 -8.10 -0.28 5.11
N SER A 54 -8.99 0.68 5.34
CA SER A 54 -8.61 2.08 5.31
C SER A 54 -7.55 2.41 6.37
N ARG A 55 -7.74 1.89 7.57
CA ARG A 55 -6.79 2.14 8.66
C ARG A 55 -5.45 1.48 8.37
N LEU A 56 -5.49 0.26 7.86
CA LEU A 56 -4.26 -0.47 7.57
C LEU A 56 -3.51 0.20 6.43
N GLU A 57 -4.22 0.63 5.40
CA GLU A 57 -3.57 1.31 4.29
C GLU A 57 -2.93 2.61 4.76
N LYS A 58 -3.62 3.35 5.61
CA LYS A 58 -3.07 4.60 6.13
C LYS A 58 -1.79 4.35 6.93
N LYS A 59 -1.80 3.29 7.74
CA LYS A 59 -0.61 2.93 8.51
C LYS A 59 0.55 2.61 7.59
N LEU A 60 0.28 1.85 6.53
CA LEU A 60 1.33 1.47 5.60
C LEU A 60 1.85 2.68 4.83
N LEU A 61 0.97 3.60 4.47
CA LEU A 61 1.41 4.81 3.79
C LEU A 61 2.28 5.68 4.69
N LEU A 62 1.99 5.70 5.99
CA LEU A 62 2.83 6.43 6.92
C LEU A 62 4.22 5.80 7.01
N GLN A 63 4.29 4.47 7.01
CA GLN A 63 5.58 3.80 7.00
C GLN A 63 6.34 4.11 5.73
N LEU A 64 5.64 4.16 4.60
CA LEU A 64 6.26 4.50 3.35
C LEU A 64 6.82 5.92 3.38
N ARG A 65 6.03 6.84 3.93
CA ARG A 65 6.45 8.22 4.03
C ARG A 65 7.69 8.37 4.92
N GLU A 66 7.76 7.59 5.99
CA GLU A 66 8.92 7.61 6.85
C GLU A 66 10.19 7.21 6.10
N ARG A 67 10.07 6.23 5.21
CA ARG A 67 11.23 5.80 4.42
C ARG A 67 11.67 6.89 3.46
N VAL A 68 10.70 7.63 2.92
CA VAL A 68 11.04 8.70 1.98
C VAL A 68 11.80 9.83 2.66
N ARG A 69 11.51 10.06 3.93
CA ARG A 69 12.13 11.16 4.65
C ARG A 69 13.61 10.93 4.91
N MET A 70 14.07 9.71 4.80
CA MET A 70 15.48 9.42 4.97
C MET A 70 16.26 9.73 3.71
#